data_2349dda70b750ba30381ec715687efa2
#
_entry.id   2349dda70b750ba30381ec715687efa2
#
_cell.length_a   1.000
_cell.length_b   1.000
_cell.length_c   1.000
_cell.angle_alpha   90.00
_cell.angle_beta   90.00
_cell.angle_gamma   90.00
#
_symmetry.space_group_name_H-M   'P 1'
#
loop_
_entity.id
_entity.type
_entity.pdbx_description
1 polymer ?
#
loop_
_entity_poly.entity_id
_entity_poly.type
_entity_poly.pdbx_seq_one_letter_code
_entity_poly.pdbx_strand_id
1 'polypeptide(L)'
;MSLLGGSISITGVTFMLFCVFAIAVIGYALGRITIKGVNLGTAGVFIVALLFGCFFFEPLQNQLMVSGETDTISYVDNALKVIETFGLILFVTAVGFIAGPKFFGNLKKNFKSYILLGVVIIVAGGLAAIGCIYLGRALGETNYAEFTAMIVGLLSGSLTSTPAFSAAKETVDAAYVDAVSVGHGIAYIFGVIGVVLFVQLIPKFTKAN
;
A
#
# COMPACT_ATOMS: atom_id res chain seq x y z
N MET A 1 -7.88 27.91 10.85
CA MET A 1 -6.73 27.95 11.77
C MET A 1 -6.25 29.40 11.82
N SER A 2 -6.31 30.06 12.98
CA SER A 2 -5.81 31.45 13.11
C SER A 2 -4.36 31.38 13.59
N LEU A 3 -3.43 31.85 12.78
CA LEU A 3 -2.02 31.97 13.13
C LEU A 3 -1.64 33.47 13.01
N LEU A 4 -1.09 34.07 14.06
CA LEU A 4 -0.54 35.44 14.06
C LEU A 4 -1.53 36.53 13.60
N GLY A 5 -2.81 36.43 13.96
CA GLY A 5 -3.82 37.45 13.64
C GLY A 5 -4.41 37.37 12.22
N GLY A 6 -4.03 36.39 11.41
CA GLY A 6 -4.63 36.10 10.11
C GLY A 6 -5.34 34.74 10.11
N SER A 7 -6.44 34.59 9.38
CA SER A 7 -7.08 33.30 9.14
C SER A 7 -6.55 32.71 7.84
N ILE A 8 -5.80 31.60 7.92
CA ILE A 8 -5.43 30.82 6.73
C ILE A 8 -6.55 29.80 6.48
N SER A 9 -7.29 29.99 5.40
CA SER A 9 -8.29 29.01 4.94
C SER A 9 -7.65 28.07 3.95
N ILE A 10 -7.41 26.82 4.36
CA ILE A 10 -6.90 25.75 3.49
C ILE A 10 -8.12 24.90 3.13
N THR A 11 -8.54 24.95 1.86
CA THR A 11 -9.75 24.27 1.37
C THR A 11 -9.47 23.47 0.09
N GLY A 12 -10.34 22.53 -0.24
CA GLY A 12 -10.30 21.80 -1.49
C GLY A 12 -9.02 21.00 -1.69
N VAL A 13 -8.47 21.06 -2.91
CA VAL A 13 -7.24 20.33 -3.31
C VAL A 13 -6.04 20.71 -2.43
N THR A 14 -5.94 21.98 -2.02
CA THR A 14 -4.86 22.44 -1.13
C THR A 14 -4.93 21.74 0.23
N PHE A 15 -6.14 21.54 0.77
CA PHE A 15 -6.35 20.78 2.01
C PHE A 15 -5.94 19.31 1.84
N MET A 16 -6.31 18.69 0.73
CA MET A 16 -5.89 17.32 0.41
C MET A 16 -4.36 17.18 0.36
N LEU A 17 -3.68 18.07 -0.35
CA LEU A 17 -2.21 18.06 -0.42
C LEU A 17 -1.59 18.28 0.96
N PHE A 18 -2.14 19.19 1.76
CA PHE A 18 -1.71 19.39 3.14
C PHE A 18 -1.82 18.09 3.95
N CYS A 19 -2.94 17.37 3.83
CA CYS A 19 -3.13 16.08 4.51
C CYS A 19 -2.09 15.05 4.05
N VAL A 20 -1.84 14.93 2.74
CA VAL A 20 -0.84 13.99 2.18
C VAL A 20 0.55 14.28 2.73
N PHE A 21 0.97 15.54 2.74
CA PHE A 21 2.28 15.91 3.29
C PHE A 21 2.35 15.75 4.81
N ALA A 22 1.28 16.07 5.55
CA ALA A 22 1.23 15.84 6.98
C ALA A 22 1.36 14.36 7.33
N ILE A 23 0.64 13.48 6.62
CA ILE A 23 0.77 12.02 6.73
C ILE A 23 2.20 11.58 6.46
N ALA A 24 2.82 12.09 5.39
CA ALA A 24 4.19 11.75 5.06
C ALA A 24 5.16 12.15 6.17
N VAL A 25 5.09 13.39 6.68
CA VAL A 25 5.98 13.89 7.75
C VAL A 25 5.80 13.08 9.03
N ILE A 26 4.57 12.89 9.49
CA ILE A 26 4.26 12.14 10.72
C ILE A 26 4.68 10.68 10.54
N GLY A 27 4.36 10.09 9.38
CA GLY A 27 4.67 8.70 9.07
C GLY A 27 6.17 8.43 8.98
N TYR A 28 6.94 9.32 8.38
CA TYR A 28 8.40 9.22 8.39
C TYR A 28 8.99 9.40 9.79
N ALA A 29 8.45 10.30 10.58
CA ALA A 29 8.86 10.45 11.98
C ALA A 29 8.61 9.16 12.78
N LEU A 30 7.42 8.56 12.64
CA LEU A 30 7.09 7.26 13.23
C LEU A 30 8.02 6.15 12.73
N GLY A 31 8.26 6.11 11.42
CA GLY A 31 9.12 5.10 10.80
C GLY A 31 10.58 5.14 11.24
N ARG A 32 11.07 6.30 11.71
CA ARG A 32 12.44 6.46 12.23
C ARG A 32 12.62 6.01 13.68
N ILE A 33 11.52 5.79 14.41
CA ILE A 33 11.61 5.30 15.79
C ILE A 33 12.22 3.89 15.76
N THR A 34 13.36 3.74 16.40
CA THR A 34 14.08 2.46 16.47
C THR A 34 13.89 1.83 17.83
N ILE A 35 13.30 0.65 17.87
CA ILE A 35 13.10 -0.13 19.10
C ILE A 35 13.95 -1.40 19.00
N LYS A 36 14.94 -1.52 19.89
CA LYS A 36 15.88 -2.67 19.92
C LYS A 36 16.58 -2.95 18.58
N GLY A 37 16.88 -1.88 17.82
CA GLY A 37 17.54 -2.00 16.52
C GLY A 37 16.60 -2.38 15.35
N VAL A 38 15.29 -2.29 15.54
CA VAL A 38 14.26 -2.48 14.51
C VAL A 38 13.52 -1.17 14.30
N ASN A 39 13.38 -0.74 13.04
CA ASN A 39 12.56 0.42 12.67
C ASN A 39 11.56 0.05 11.59
N LEU A 40 10.45 0.78 11.54
CA LEU A 40 9.38 0.53 10.58
C LEU A 40 9.66 1.13 9.19
N GLY A 41 10.60 2.08 9.08
CA GLY A 41 10.89 2.75 7.82
C GLY A 41 9.64 3.40 7.20
N THR A 42 9.43 3.19 5.90
CA THR A 42 8.28 3.73 5.16
C THR A 42 6.93 3.12 5.56
N ALA A 43 6.92 1.96 6.25
CA ALA A 43 5.68 1.40 6.80
C ALA A 43 5.00 2.35 7.81
N GLY A 44 5.78 3.21 8.49
CA GLY A 44 5.24 4.24 9.35
C GLY A 44 4.29 5.18 8.60
N VAL A 45 4.61 5.56 7.36
CA VAL A 45 3.75 6.41 6.53
C VAL A 45 2.42 5.71 6.22
N PHE A 46 2.48 4.43 5.89
CA PHE A 46 1.27 3.65 5.60
C PHE A 46 0.36 3.50 6.83
N ILE A 47 0.93 3.24 8.00
CA ILE A 47 0.16 3.14 9.25
C ILE A 47 -0.53 4.47 9.57
N VAL A 48 0.19 5.59 9.44
CA VAL A 48 -0.40 6.93 9.66
C VAL A 48 -1.47 7.23 8.63
N ALA A 49 -1.29 6.85 7.36
CA ALA A 49 -2.30 7.03 6.31
C ALA A 49 -3.58 6.25 6.61
N LEU A 50 -3.48 5.01 7.08
CA LEU A 50 -4.64 4.20 7.49
C LEU A 50 -5.40 4.85 8.66
N LEU A 51 -4.67 5.27 9.70
CA LEU A 51 -5.28 5.94 10.85
C LEU A 51 -5.95 7.25 10.42
N PHE A 52 -5.29 8.00 9.56
CA PHE A 52 -5.85 9.24 9.03
C PHE A 52 -7.12 8.97 8.20
N GLY A 53 -7.12 7.95 7.34
CA GLY A 53 -8.30 7.53 6.58
C GLY A 53 -9.46 7.14 7.48
N CYS A 54 -9.21 6.40 8.56
CA CYS A 54 -10.25 6.02 9.52
C CYS A 54 -10.93 7.21 10.20
N PHE A 55 -10.17 8.26 10.54
CA PHE A 55 -10.70 9.36 11.37
C PHE A 55 -11.00 10.63 10.60
N PHE A 56 -10.39 10.85 9.44
CA PHE A 56 -10.42 12.12 8.72
C PHE A 56 -10.92 12.02 7.28
N PHE A 57 -11.43 10.86 6.85
CA PHE A 57 -11.94 10.69 5.49
C PHE A 57 -13.15 11.59 5.21
N GLU A 58 -14.13 11.65 6.12
CA GLU A 58 -15.30 12.51 5.96
C GLU A 58 -14.96 14.01 5.86
N PRO A 59 -14.10 14.58 6.74
CA PRO A 59 -13.63 15.95 6.58
C PRO A 59 -12.96 16.21 5.23
N LEU A 60 -12.16 15.24 4.72
CA LEU A 60 -11.52 15.35 3.42
C LEU A 60 -12.56 15.33 2.28
N GLN A 61 -13.53 14.42 2.35
CA GLN A 61 -14.61 14.30 1.38
C GLN A 61 -15.41 15.59 1.29
N ASN A 62 -15.78 16.18 2.42
CA ASN A 62 -16.53 17.44 2.48
C ASN A 62 -15.79 18.62 1.85
N GLN A 63 -14.45 18.61 1.85
CA GLN A 63 -13.63 19.66 1.21
C GLN A 63 -13.54 19.51 -0.32
N LEU A 64 -13.86 18.34 -0.85
CA LEU A 64 -13.78 18.00 -2.27
C LEU A 64 -15.17 17.76 -2.90
N MET A 65 -16.21 18.31 -2.27
CA MET A 65 -17.56 18.33 -2.84
C MET A 65 -17.73 19.51 -3.79
N VAL A 66 -18.35 19.25 -4.94
CA VAL A 66 -18.78 20.29 -5.88
C VAL A 66 -20.29 20.23 -6.00
N SER A 67 -20.94 21.35 -5.69
CA SER A 67 -22.38 21.50 -5.87
C SER A 67 -22.70 21.74 -7.34
N GLY A 68 -23.38 20.79 -7.98
CA GLY A 68 -24.01 20.96 -9.29
C GLY A 68 -25.42 21.55 -9.15
N GLU A 69 -26.09 21.85 -10.26
CA GLU A 69 -27.47 22.40 -10.28
C GLU A 69 -28.50 21.41 -9.69
N THR A 70 -28.25 20.10 -9.74
CA THR A 70 -29.17 19.05 -9.28
C THR A 70 -28.61 18.18 -8.16
N ASP A 71 -27.26 17.98 -8.10
CA ASP A 71 -26.63 17.05 -7.16
C ASP A 71 -25.28 17.55 -6.67
N THR A 72 -24.92 17.14 -5.44
CA THR A 72 -23.58 17.35 -4.89
C THR A 72 -22.73 16.11 -5.16
N ILE A 73 -21.65 16.27 -5.90
CA ILE A 73 -20.76 15.17 -6.30
C ILE A 73 -19.45 15.29 -5.52
N SER A 74 -19.02 14.18 -4.94
CA SER A 74 -17.71 14.07 -4.30
C SER A 74 -16.63 13.69 -5.33
N TYR A 75 -15.55 14.44 -5.37
CA TYR A 75 -14.39 14.17 -6.21
C TYR A 75 -13.20 13.57 -5.44
N VAL A 76 -13.41 13.21 -4.17
CA VAL A 76 -12.33 12.73 -3.29
C VAL A 76 -11.63 11.49 -3.87
N ASP A 77 -12.37 10.53 -4.38
CA ASP A 77 -11.81 9.27 -4.90
C ASP A 77 -10.97 9.52 -6.16
N ASN A 78 -11.46 10.36 -7.07
CA ASN A 78 -10.71 10.74 -8.27
C ASN A 78 -9.44 11.52 -7.91
N ALA A 79 -9.51 12.44 -6.97
CA ALA A 79 -8.37 13.22 -6.51
C ALA A 79 -7.32 12.33 -5.84
N LEU A 80 -7.73 11.40 -4.97
CA LEU A 80 -6.83 10.44 -4.33
C LEU A 80 -6.23 9.48 -5.37
N LYS A 81 -7.00 9.05 -6.39
CA LYS A 81 -6.48 8.20 -7.47
C LYS A 81 -5.40 8.92 -8.29
N VAL A 82 -5.52 10.22 -8.52
CA VAL A 82 -4.46 11.01 -9.16
C VAL A 82 -3.19 11.01 -8.32
N ILE A 83 -3.28 11.21 -7.00
CA ILE A 83 -2.14 11.16 -6.09
C ILE A 83 -1.51 9.75 -6.06
N GLU A 84 -2.33 8.70 -5.98
CA GLU A 84 -1.88 7.31 -6.03
C GLU A 84 -1.09 7.03 -7.32
N THR A 85 -1.66 7.36 -8.47
CA THR A 85 -1.04 7.12 -9.78
C THR A 85 0.27 7.89 -9.94
N PHE A 86 0.29 9.17 -9.55
CA PHE A 86 1.49 9.99 -9.59
C PHE A 86 2.58 9.45 -8.67
N GLY A 87 2.22 9.08 -7.44
CA GLY A 87 3.14 8.46 -6.49
C GLY A 87 3.72 7.14 -7.00
N LEU A 88 2.89 6.29 -7.62
CA LEU A 88 3.32 5.04 -8.23
C LEU A 88 4.31 5.26 -9.38
N ILE A 89 4.04 6.22 -10.27
CA ILE A 89 4.95 6.57 -11.38
C ILE A 89 6.31 7.03 -10.83
N LEU A 90 6.31 7.92 -9.84
CA LEU A 90 7.55 8.38 -9.21
C LEU A 90 8.31 7.24 -8.55
N PHE A 91 7.62 6.36 -7.83
CA PHE A 91 8.21 5.19 -7.18
C PHE A 91 8.87 4.25 -8.19
N VAL A 92 8.14 3.84 -9.23
CA VAL A 92 8.66 2.91 -10.26
C VAL A 92 9.84 3.52 -11.01
N THR A 93 9.75 4.81 -11.35
CA THR A 93 10.83 5.55 -12.02
C THR A 93 12.08 5.60 -11.14
N ALA A 94 11.94 5.94 -9.86
CA ALA A 94 13.07 6.00 -8.92
C ALA A 94 13.74 4.62 -8.76
N VAL A 95 12.94 3.56 -8.61
CA VAL A 95 13.44 2.17 -8.54
C VAL A 95 14.20 1.81 -9.82
N GLY A 96 13.66 2.17 -10.99
CA GLY A 96 14.32 1.96 -12.28
C GLY A 96 15.67 2.66 -12.38
N PHE A 97 15.77 3.91 -11.96
CA PHE A 97 17.04 4.66 -11.93
C PHE A 97 18.05 4.08 -10.96
N ILE A 98 17.62 3.61 -9.79
CA ILE A 98 18.51 3.00 -8.77
C ILE A 98 19.01 1.63 -9.25
N ALA A 99 18.13 0.81 -9.78
CA ALA A 99 18.44 -0.56 -10.19
C ALA A 99 19.17 -0.64 -11.55
N GLY A 100 18.83 0.25 -12.48
CA GLY A 100 19.25 0.21 -13.88
C GLY A 100 20.76 0.05 -14.10
N PRO A 101 21.63 0.89 -13.51
CA PRO A 101 23.07 0.84 -13.75
C PRO A 101 23.74 -0.51 -13.42
N LYS A 102 23.19 -1.21 -12.44
CA LYS A 102 23.74 -2.50 -11.95
C LYS A 102 22.94 -3.71 -12.42
N PHE A 103 21.79 -3.48 -13.09
CA PHE A 103 20.84 -4.53 -13.43
C PHE A 103 21.45 -5.65 -14.26
N PHE A 104 22.01 -5.32 -15.42
CA PHE A 104 22.58 -6.33 -16.34
C PHE A 104 23.80 -7.03 -15.78
N GLY A 105 24.64 -6.33 -15.00
CA GLY A 105 25.81 -6.93 -14.36
C GLY A 105 25.41 -7.95 -13.29
N ASN A 106 24.48 -7.59 -12.43
CA ASN A 106 23.97 -8.46 -11.37
C ASN A 106 23.09 -9.58 -11.92
N LEU A 107 22.32 -9.32 -12.98
CA LEU A 107 21.51 -10.32 -13.64
C LEU A 107 22.36 -11.50 -14.15
N LYS A 108 23.46 -11.24 -14.87
CA LYS A 108 24.36 -12.29 -15.35
C LYS A 108 24.96 -13.12 -14.22
N LYS A 109 25.33 -12.48 -13.10
CA LYS A 109 26.03 -13.16 -11.99
C LYS A 109 25.10 -14.00 -11.12
N ASN A 110 23.87 -13.52 -10.90
CA ASN A 110 22.95 -14.06 -9.88
C ASN A 110 21.62 -14.55 -10.46
N PHE A 111 21.50 -14.62 -11.79
CA PHE A 111 20.24 -14.91 -12.49
C PHE A 111 19.54 -16.16 -11.97
N LYS A 112 20.26 -17.30 -11.90
CA LYS A 112 19.66 -18.57 -11.49
C LYS A 112 19.12 -18.57 -10.07
N SER A 113 19.85 -17.98 -9.13
CA SER A 113 19.46 -18.02 -7.71
C SER A 113 18.35 -17.05 -7.38
N TYR A 114 18.49 -15.77 -7.77
CA TYR A 114 17.52 -14.74 -7.34
C TYR A 114 16.23 -14.76 -8.14
N ILE A 115 16.30 -14.97 -9.46
CA ILE A 115 15.08 -15.04 -10.28
C ILE A 115 14.31 -16.31 -9.98
N LEU A 116 14.98 -17.47 -9.89
CA LEU A 116 14.30 -18.70 -9.52
C LEU A 116 13.62 -18.59 -8.16
N LEU A 117 14.30 -18.05 -7.16
CA LEU A 117 13.73 -17.85 -5.84
C LEU A 117 12.54 -16.89 -5.87
N GLY A 118 12.63 -15.78 -6.61
CA GLY A 118 11.52 -14.84 -6.78
C GLY A 118 10.31 -15.51 -7.44
N VAL A 119 10.50 -16.28 -8.51
CA VAL A 119 9.43 -17.04 -9.16
C VAL A 119 8.80 -18.05 -8.21
N VAL A 120 9.60 -18.80 -7.45
CA VAL A 120 9.11 -19.78 -6.48
C VAL A 120 8.25 -19.09 -5.41
N ILE A 121 8.68 -17.93 -4.87
CA ILE A 121 7.92 -17.19 -3.85
C ILE A 121 6.57 -16.72 -4.42
N ILE A 122 6.57 -16.15 -5.65
CA ILE A 122 5.34 -15.67 -6.28
C ILE A 122 4.37 -16.82 -6.55
N VAL A 123 4.86 -17.92 -7.11
CA VAL A 123 4.03 -19.10 -7.39
C VAL A 123 3.49 -19.72 -6.11
N ALA A 124 4.34 -19.88 -5.09
CA ALA A 124 3.91 -20.40 -3.80
C ALA A 124 2.86 -19.51 -3.14
N GLY A 125 3.02 -18.17 -3.18
CA GLY A 125 2.03 -17.21 -2.72
C GLY A 125 0.71 -17.34 -3.48
N GLY A 126 0.75 -17.44 -4.81
CA GLY A 126 -0.43 -17.66 -5.64
C GLY A 126 -1.17 -18.95 -5.32
N LEU A 127 -0.43 -20.07 -5.17
CA LEU A 127 -1.02 -21.36 -4.79
C LEU A 127 -1.65 -21.31 -3.38
N ALA A 128 -1.00 -20.63 -2.43
CA ALA A 128 -1.55 -20.41 -1.08
C ALA A 128 -2.85 -19.59 -1.15
N ALA A 129 -2.90 -18.53 -1.96
CA ALA A 129 -4.11 -17.74 -2.16
C ALA A 129 -5.26 -18.57 -2.75
N ILE A 130 -4.98 -19.39 -3.75
CA ILE A 130 -5.94 -20.34 -4.33
C ILE A 130 -6.44 -21.32 -3.24
N GLY A 131 -5.53 -21.86 -2.44
CA GLY A 131 -5.86 -22.74 -1.32
C GLY A 131 -6.79 -22.07 -0.30
N CYS A 132 -6.53 -20.80 0.04
CA CYS A 132 -7.39 -20.01 0.92
C CYS A 132 -8.79 -19.79 0.33
N ILE A 133 -8.91 -19.56 -0.99
CA ILE A 133 -10.21 -19.42 -1.66
C ILE A 133 -11.02 -20.72 -1.57
N TYR A 134 -10.40 -21.86 -1.84
CA TYR A 134 -11.08 -23.16 -1.69
C TYR A 134 -11.44 -23.47 -0.24
N LEU A 135 -10.57 -23.12 0.70
CA LEU A 135 -10.85 -23.29 2.14
C LEU A 135 -12.03 -22.42 2.58
N GLY A 136 -12.10 -21.15 2.15
CA GLY A 136 -13.22 -20.26 2.42
C GLY A 136 -14.54 -20.84 1.93
N ARG A 137 -14.56 -21.40 0.69
CA ARG A 137 -15.72 -22.12 0.16
C ARG A 137 -16.11 -23.30 1.02
N ALA A 138 -15.17 -24.11 1.45
CA ALA A 138 -15.42 -25.26 2.31
C ALA A 138 -15.95 -24.86 3.70
N LEU A 139 -15.60 -23.67 4.19
CA LEU A 139 -16.08 -23.11 5.46
C LEU A 139 -17.43 -22.39 5.35
N GLY A 140 -18.05 -22.36 4.16
CA GLY A 140 -19.38 -21.82 3.97
C GLY A 140 -19.44 -20.35 3.53
N GLU A 141 -18.33 -19.80 3.02
CA GLU A 141 -18.35 -18.48 2.42
C GLU A 141 -19.32 -18.44 1.24
N THR A 142 -20.24 -17.49 1.23
CA THR A 142 -21.32 -17.40 0.23
C THR A 142 -21.05 -16.35 -0.85
N ASN A 143 -20.32 -15.27 -0.52
CA ASN A 143 -19.97 -14.22 -1.49
C ASN A 143 -18.58 -14.49 -2.11
N TYR A 144 -18.52 -15.50 -2.97
CA TYR A 144 -17.25 -15.96 -3.56
C TYR A 144 -16.51 -14.90 -4.36
N ALA A 145 -17.20 -13.96 -5.00
CA ALA A 145 -16.58 -12.94 -5.82
C ALA A 145 -15.85 -11.92 -4.96
N GLU A 146 -16.52 -11.39 -3.95
CA GLU A 146 -15.94 -10.44 -2.99
C GLU A 146 -14.81 -11.09 -2.18
N PHE A 147 -15.02 -12.32 -1.68
CA PHE A 147 -14.00 -13.05 -0.95
C PHE A 147 -12.76 -13.31 -1.80
N THR A 148 -12.93 -13.70 -3.07
CA THR A 148 -11.81 -13.89 -4.00
C THR A 148 -11.05 -12.58 -4.22
N ALA A 149 -11.76 -11.47 -4.44
CA ALA A 149 -11.15 -10.15 -4.57
C ALA A 149 -10.34 -9.75 -3.33
N MET A 150 -10.88 -10.00 -2.13
CA MET A 150 -10.18 -9.76 -0.87
C MET A 150 -8.92 -10.63 -0.74
N ILE A 151 -8.96 -11.92 -1.11
CA ILE A 151 -7.78 -12.81 -1.07
C ILE A 151 -6.71 -12.36 -2.08
N VAL A 152 -7.08 -11.87 -3.26
CA VAL A 152 -6.14 -11.28 -4.22
C VAL A 152 -5.48 -10.02 -3.64
N GLY A 153 -6.26 -9.19 -2.95
CA GLY A 153 -5.74 -8.06 -2.18
C GLY A 153 -4.76 -8.50 -1.09
N LEU A 154 -5.12 -9.52 -0.29
CA LEU A 154 -4.25 -10.12 0.73
C LEU A 154 -2.94 -10.63 0.14
N LEU A 155 -2.96 -11.27 -1.02
CA LEU A 155 -1.75 -11.73 -1.70
C LEU A 155 -0.83 -10.56 -2.07
N SER A 156 -1.38 -9.53 -2.70
CA SER A 156 -0.61 -8.34 -3.09
C SER A 156 -0.02 -7.60 -1.88
N GLY A 157 -0.77 -7.53 -0.78
CA GLY A 157 -0.33 -6.91 0.48
C GLY A 157 0.76 -7.71 1.17
N SER A 158 0.60 -9.02 1.30
CA SER A 158 1.59 -9.91 1.94
C SER A 158 2.93 -9.93 1.18
N LEU A 159 2.89 -9.82 -0.15
CA LEU A 159 4.07 -9.68 -0.99
C LEU A 159 4.61 -8.23 -1.04
N THR A 160 3.96 -7.29 -0.34
CA THR A 160 4.29 -5.85 -0.35
C THR A 160 4.40 -5.26 -1.76
N SER A 161 3.56 -5.76 -2.69
CA SER A 161 3.61 -5.41 -4.11
C SER A 161 2.53 -4.40 -4.49
N THR A 162 2.87 -3.11 -4.47
CA THR A 162 1.98 -2.04 -4.96
C THR A 162 1.60 -2.22 -6.44
N PRO A 163 2.49 -2.63 -7.37
CA PRO A 163 2.08 -2.92 -8.73
C PRO A 163 1.06 -4.06 -8.85
N ALA A 164 1.20 -5.12 -8.04
CA ALA A 164 0.22 -6.21 -8.03
C ALA A 164 -1.13 -5.74 -7.47
N PHE A 165 -1.12 -4.85 -6.49
CA PHE A 165 -2.34 -4.24 -5.96
C PHE A 165 -3.05 -3.40 -7.02
N SER A 166 -2.35 -2.53 -7.74
CA SER A 166 -2.94 -1.73 -8.82
C SER A 166 -3.52 -2.62 -9.92
N ALA A 167 -2.78 -3.64 -10.37
CA ALA A 167 -3.26 -4.59 -11.37
C ALA A 167 -4.50 -5.37 -10.89
N ALA A 168 -4.54 -5.75 -9.61
CA ALA A 168 -5.69 -6.43 -9.03
C ALA A 168 -6.95 -5.54 -9.09
N LYS A 169 -6.84 -4.26 -8.73
CA LYS A 169 -7.97 -3.30 -8.80
C LYS A 169 -8.49 -3.08 -10.23
N GLU A 170 -7.62 -3.18 -11.23
CA GLU A 170 -7.99 -3.00 -12.63
C GLU A 170 -8.64 -4.25 -13.24
N THR A 171 -8.44 -5.42 -12.64
CA THR A 171 -8.92 -6.71 -13.18
C THR A 171 -10.21 -7.21 -12.53
N VAL A 172 -10.59 -6.70 -11.36
CA VAL A 172 -11.86 -7.05 -10.71
C VAL A 172 -12.98 -6.12 -11.14
N ASP A 173 -14.23 -6.58 -11.02
CA ASP A 173 -15.39 -5.72 -11.21
C ASP A 173 -15.38 -4.55 -10.23
N ALA A 174 -15.88 -3.40 -10.68
CA ALA A 174 -15.91 -2.16 -9.88
C ALA A 174 -16.55 -2.35 -8.49
N ALA A 175 -17.53 -3.26 -8.37
CA ALA A 175 -18.20 -3.60 -7.12
C ALA A 175 -17.27 -4.23 -6.06
N TYR A 176 -16.11 -4.79 -6.45
CA TYR A 176 -15.21 -5.53 -5.57
C TYR A 176 -13.85 -4.86 -5.36
N VAL A 177 -13.63 -3.67 -5.91
CA VAL A 177 -12.38 -2.91 -5.77
C VAL A 177 -12.07 -2.60 -4.30
N ASP A 178 -13.10 -2.31 -3.52
CA ASP A 178 -12.96 -2.06 -2.07
C ASP A 178 -12.49 -3.32 -1.32
N ALA A 179 -13.00 -4.48 -1.69
CA ALA A 179 -12.56 -5.76 -1.09
C ALA A 179 -11.07 -6.03 -1.36
N VAL A 180 -10.58 -5.75 -2.59
CA VAL A 180 -9.13 -5.81 -2.90
C VAL A 180 -8.35 -4.85 -2.02
N SER A 181 -8.85 -3.63 -1.83
CA SER A 181 -8.19 -2.58 -1.04
C SER A 181 -8.11 -2.95 0.44
N VAL A 182 -9.20 -3.48 0.99
CA VAL A 182 -9.24 -3.97 2.38
C VAL A 182 -8.27 -5.14 2.58
N GLY A 183 -8.30 -6.13 1.69
CA GLY A 183 -7.38 -7.27 1.75
C GLY A 183 -5.91 -6.84 1.67
N HIS A 184 -5.58 -5.94 0.75
CA HIS A 184 -4.23 -5.38 0.62
C HIS A 184 -3.81 -4.64 1.90
N GLY A 185 -4.65 -3.74 2.41
CA GLY A 185 -4.36 -2.94 3.59
C GLY A 185 -4.04 -3.80 4.81
N ILE A 186 -4.86 -4.82 5.08
CA ILE A 186 -4.64 -5.75 6.19
C ILE A 186 -3.31 -6.48 6.02
N ALA A 187 -3.10 -7.12 4.87
CA ALA A 187 -1.92 -7.96 4.66
C ALA A 187 -0.62 -7.16 4.51
N TYR A 188 -0.69 -5.95 3.98
CA TYR A 188 0.48 -5.08 3.78
C TYR A 188 1.18 -4.76 5.10
N ILE A 189 0.42 -4.45 6.16
CA ILE A 189 0.99 -4.20 7.49
C ILE A 189 1.81 -5.41 7.96
N PHE A 190 1.22 -6.61 7.88
CA PHE A 190 1.90 -7.84 8.28
C PHE A 190 3.06 -8.17 7.35
N GLY A 191 2.92 -7.97 6.05
CA GLY A 191 3.97 -8.18 5.06
C GLY A 191 5.19 -7.31 5.32
N VAL A 192 5.00 -6.01 5.52
CA VAL A 192 6.12 -5.08 5.79
C VAL A 192 6.77 -5.38 7.13
N ILE A 193 6.00 -5.54 8.20
CA ILE A 193 6.54 -5.87 9.52
C ILE A 193 7.27 -7.21 9.47
N GLY A 194 6.67 -8.22 8.83
CA GLY A 194 7.27 -9.55 8.67
C GLY A 194 8.60 -9.52 7.93
N VAL A 195 8.67 -8.81 6.80
CA VAL A 195 9.92 -8.67 6.03
C VAL A 195 10.98 -7.93 6.83
N VAL A 196 10.62 -6.81 7.48
CA VAL A 196 11.55 -6.04 8.31
C VAL A 196 12.11 -6.90 9.45
N LEU A 197 11.24 -7.62 10.16
CA LEU A 197 11.66 -8.51 11.24
C LEU A 197 12.53 -9.65 10.72
N PHE A 198 12.14 -10.28 9.61
CA PHE A 198 12.89 -11.37 9.00
C PHE A 198 14.32 -10.91 8.63
N VAL A 199 14.45 -9.81 7.89
CA VAL A 199 15.74 -9.30 7.43
C VAL A 199 16.62 -8.86 8.60
N GLN A 200 16.06 -8.33 9.68
CA GLN A 200 16.84 -7.84 10.82
C GLN A 200 17.15 -8.92 11.86
N LEU A 201 16.29 -9.94 12.02
CA LEU A 201 16.46 -10.98 13.05
C LEU A 201 17.20 -12.21 12.54
N ILE A 202 16.93 -12.66 11.30
CA ILE A 202 17.58 -13.89 10.77
C ILE A 202 19.11 -13.82 10.79
N PRO A 203 19.77 -12.74 10.35
CA PRO A 203 21.24 -12.66 10.45
C PRO A 203 21.75 -12.76 11.88
N LYS A 204 20.98 -12.27 12.87
CA LYS A 204 21.35 -12.36 14.29
C LYS A 204 21.27 -13.80 14.82
N PHE A 205 20.26 -14.56 14.36
CA PHE A 205 20.09 -15.96 14.77
C PHE A 205 21.06 -16.90 14.04
N THR A 206 21.30 -16.67 12.76
CA THR A 206 22.18 -17.52 11.96
C THR A 206 23.67 -17.18 12.08
N LYS A 207 24.02 -16.11 12.85
CA LYS A 207 25.40 -15.59 12.95
C LYS A 207 26.02 -15.35 11.57
N ALA A 208 25.22 -15.08 10.56
CA ALA A 208 25.68 -14.72 9.23
C ALA A 208 26.19 -13.27 9.28
N ASN A 209 27.51 -13.13 9.16
CA ASN A 209 28.19 -11.84 8.99
C ASN A 209 28.27 -11.49 7.51
#